data_f8d124923a5668598f8e7c6afdb812f3
#
_entry.id   f8d124923a5668598f8e7c6afdb812f3
#
_cell.length_a   1.000
_cell.length_b   1.000
_cell.length_c   1.000
_cell.angle_alpha   90.00
_cell.angle_beta   90.00
_cell.angle_gamma   90.00
#
_symmetry.space_group_name_H-M   'P 1'
#
loop_
_entity.id
_entity.type
_entity.pdbx_description
1 polymer ?
#
loop_
_entity_poly.entity_id
_entity_poly.type
_entity_poly.pdbx_seq_one_letter_code
_entity_poly.pdbx_strand_id
1 'polypeptide(L)'
;MVLKRTGAHGWADGQERALDYTLRIVAWAGQPGVRLIYSFVNRQGKAMSDFVRLDGLWVEGQLARGAPAARVDQLATEPRRAGWFTAGGLGIGLKWWWQLYPKGFEVTPDGRMRLAIFPDSARPQNIYMGVAKTHEILLSLDGRSLSAQLEHPVFAVAPPRWYTRDTRALGRLVESSPEAFQKEYWPLVVKYDEWLTKARDQVLAKRDRGMPFRGEPRDEYGMLDFGDAIHKVEEDPSQPDYGVHWETEYYDFPHTLFLHFFRTGDLTSLRTAIEAAAHLADVDIAHKDIRPGHDGSPRTGPGLNHWARYTDGAFFASLGWSFYKNEGLFDRWLLTGDLWSRDVARLSSDYGVTSDGLDLDNNTRSIGHGLFAMMKAYEVFGDQKYLDRLNWIIDTTHAWQDGDVLRLKRLNSRAVWQPRYKNGYSDQAWTYGITLEAMAQAHLLTKRKEMPGYMKRAADWLLGNPQEWDPATRRFFYYRNLAVMLTPGFAYVTETSGDRRYWDIALEGFRRQVGEQDPTEHLKLFAQYFRNSQRFLWYLSEDARAPMAEPSATR
;
A
#
# COMPACT_ATOMS: atom_id res chain seq x y z
N MET A 1 26.70 10.95 4.46
CA MET A 1 27.12 10.61 3.06
C MET A 1 26.28 9.46 2.58
N VAL A 2 25.78 9.54 1.36
CA VAL A 2 25.09 8.42 0.70
C VAL A 2 25.80 8.17 -0.63
N LEU A 3 26.31 6.95 -0.80
CA LEU A 3 26.86 6.48 -2.07
C LEU A 3 25.88 5.50 -2.70
N LYS A 4 25.63 5.60 -4.00
CA LYS A 4 24.79 4.68 -4.77
C LYS A 4 25.62 4.01 -5.84
N ARG A 5 25.55 2.68 -5.92
CA ARG A 5 26.13 1.88 -6.99
C ARG A 5 25.04 0.95 -7.57
N THR A 6 25.02 0.84 -8.88
CA THR A 6 24.18 -0.11 -9.60
C THR A 6 25.05 -1.08 -10.38
N GLY A 7 24.57 -2.28 -10.61
CA GLY A 7 25.26 -3.30 -11.37
C GLY A 7 24.34 -4.48 -11.62
N ALA A 8 24.92 -5.59 -12.06
CA ALA A 8 24.22 -6.84 -12.23
C ALA A 8 25.07 -8.00 -11.69
N HIS A 9 24.40 -9.00 -11.12
CA HIS A 9 24.99 -10.30 -10.86
C HIS A 9 25.05 -11.09 -12.15
N GLY A 10 26.12 -11.83 -12.36
CA GLY A 10 26.23 -12.84 -13.42
C GLY A 10 25.77 -14.21 -12.93
N TRP A 11 25.59 -15.13 -13.87
CA TRP A 11 25.46 -16.54 -13.55
C TRP A 11 26.82 -17.10 -13.09
N ALA A 12 26.79 -18.25 -12.42
CA ALA A 12 28.01 -18.89 -11.93
C ALA A 12 29.02 -19.26 -13.06
N ASP A 13 28.54 -19.44 -14.28
CA ASP A 13 29.31 -19.66 -15.49
C ASP A 13 29.86 -18.38 -16.14
N GLY A 14 29.51 -17.20 -15.61
CA GLY A 14 30.01 -15.91 -16.04
C GLY A 14 29.43 -15.37 -17.35
N GLN A 15 28.41 -15.99 -17.91
CA GLN A 15 27.98 -15.64 -19.27
C GLN A 15 26.84 -14.62 -19.39
N GLU A 16 25.96 -14.44 -18.42
CA GLU A 16 24.82 -13.51 -18.54
C GLU A 16 24.47 -12.79 -17.23
N ARG A 17 23.76 -11.66 -17.37
CA ARG A 17 23.17 -10.95 -16.23
C ARG A 17 22.04 -11.80 -15.65
N ALA A 18 22.07 -12.04 -14.35
CA ALA A 18 21.01 -12.74 -13.64
C ALA A 18 20.05 -11.77 -12.95
N LEU A 19 20.56 -10.96 -12.04
CA LEU A 19 19.79 -10.00 -11.27
C LEU A 19 20.47 -8.63 -11.32
N ASP A 20 19.72 -7.59 -11.62
CA ASP A 20 20.21 -6.23 -11.44
C ASP A 20 20.22 -5.88 -9.95
N TYR A 21 21.19 -5.10 -9.50
CA TYR A 21 21.22 -4.63 -8.12
C TYR A 21 21.45 -3.13 -7.99
N THR A 22 20.96 -2.60 -6.89
CA THR A 22 21.29 -1.27 -6.37
C THR A 22 21.80 -1.42 -4.95
N LEU A 23 23.02 -0.94 -4.71
CA LEU A 23 23.58 -0.83 -3.37
C LEU A 23 23.68 0.64 -2.98
N ARG A 24 23.10 1.00 -1.84
CA ARG A 24 23.29 2.30 -1.19
C ARG A 24 24.07 2.12 0.10
N ILE A 25 25.14 2.88 0.25
CA ILE A 25 25.97 2.90 1.44
C ILE A 25 25.71 4.22 2.14
N VAL A 26 25.19 4.15 3.36
CA VAL A 26 24.88 5.33 4.18
C VAL A 26 25.81 5.33 5.38
N ALA A 27 26.59 6.40 5.53
CA ALA A 27 27.50 6.60 6.64
C ALA A 27 27.32 8.00 7.24
N TRP A 28 27.40 8.08 8.55
CA TRP A 28 27.30 9.35 9.31
C TRP A 28 28.64 9.70 9.93
N ALA A 29 28.97 10.97 9.91
CA ALA A 29 30.19 11.46 10.54
C ALA A 29 30.20 11.13 12.05
N GLY A 30 31.34 10.63 12.55
CA GLY A 30 31.51 10.30 13.96
C GLY A 30 30.77 9.02 14.42
N GLN A 31 30.13 8.28 13.52
CA GLN A 31 29.48 7.01 13.84
C GLN A 31 30.29 5.82 13.29
N PRO A 32 30.55 4.77 14.09
CA PRO A 32 31.25 3.58 13.63
C PRO A 32 30.36 2.66 12.80
N GLY A 33 29.07 2.96 12.70
CA GLY A 33 28.10 2.15 11.96
C GLY A 33 27.97 2.61 10.51
N VAL A 34 27.84 1.64 9.62
CA VAL A 34 27.53 1.82 8.19
C VAL A 34 26.25 1.05 7.87
N ARG A 35 25.32 1.71 7.20
CA ARG A 35 24.08 1.10 6.72
C ARG A 35 24.21 0.81 5.24
N LEU A 36 23.99 -0.44 4.86
CA LEU A 36 23.91 -0.88 3.48
C LEU A 36 22.45 -1.17 3.15
N ILE A 37 21.93 -0.57 2.09
CA ILE A 37 20.61 -0.87 1.54
C ILE A 37 20.86 -1.53 0.20
N TYR A 38 20.65 -2.83 0.16
CA TYR A 38 20.87 -3.65 -1.01
C TYR A 38 19.53 -4.10 -1.58
N SER A 39 19.27 -3.73 -2.83
CA SER A 39 18.07 -4.12 -3.56
C SER A 39 18.48 -4.89 -4.81
N PHE A 40 17.88 -6.03 -5.07
CA PHE A 40 18.01 -6.73 -6.35
C PHE A 40 16.66 -6.76 -7.09
N VAL A 41 16.72 -6.89 -8.41
CA VAL A 41 15.56 -6.94 -9.31
C VAL A 41 15.82 -7.97 -10.39
N ASN A 42 14.86 -8.85 -10.66
CA ASN A 42 14.89 -9.62 -11.89
C ASN A 42 14.32 -8.79 -13.04
N ARG A 43 15.19 -8.36 -13.95
CA ARG A 43 14.80 -7.67 -15.19
C ARG A 43 14.99 -8.55 -16.43
N GLN A 44 15.32 -9.82 -16.23
CA GLN A 44 15.61 -10.77 -17.29
C GLN A 44 14.37 -11.57 -17.67
N GLY A 45 14.21 -11.84 -18.95
CA GLY A 45 13.12 -12.68 -19.46
C GLY A 45 12.46 -12.08 -20.70
N LYS A 46 11.67 -12.92 -21.37
CA LYS A 46 10.83 -12.59 -22.53
C LYS A 46 9.34 -12.75 -22.21
N ALA A 47 9.05 -13.41 -21.10
CA ALA A 47 7.71 -13.58 -20.56
C ALA A 47 7.73 -13.23 -19.07
N MET A 48 6.58 -12.82 -18.53
CA MET A 48 6.46 -12.45 -17.11
C MET A 48 6.56 -13.69 -16.20
N SER A 49 6.39 -14.88 -16.75
CA SER A 49 6.62 -16.18 -16.09
C SER A 49 8.08 -16.60 -16.05
N ASP A 50 8.97 -15.89 -16.75
CA ASP A 50 10.38 -16.20 -16.69
C ASP A 50 10.95 -15.83 -15.32
N PHE A 51 11.86 -16.64 -14.81
CA PHE A 51 12.45 -16.45 -13.50
C PHE A 51 13.94 -16.73 -13.47
N VAL A 52 14.61 -16.10 -12.53
CA VAL A 52 15.95 -16.44 -12.09
C VAL A 52 15.82 -17.34 -10.86
N ARG A 53 16.43 -18.52 -10.92
CA ARG A 53 16.49 -19.41 -9.77
C ARG A 53 17.61 -18.95 -8.84
N LEU A 54 17.25 -18.63 -7.60
CA LEU A 54 18.17 -18.19 -6.57
C LEU A 54 18.54 -19.38 -5.69
N ASP A 55 19.77 -19.85 -5.78
CA ASP A 55 20.32 -20.95 -4.99
C ASP A 55 21.20 -20.44 -3.84
N GLY A 56 21.68 -19.19 -3.91
CA GLY A 56 22.46 -18.55 -2.85
C GLY A 56 22.80 -17.10 -3.19
N LEU A 57 22.86 -16.24 -2.17
CA LEU A 57 23.23 -14.83 -2.29
C LEU A 57 23.83 -14.31 -0.98
N TRP A 58 25.05 -13.77 -1.04
CA TRP A 58 25.79 -13.35 0.14
C TRP A 58 26.35 -11.94 0.01
N VAL A 59 26.50 -11.28 1.18
CA VAL A 59 27.45 -10.21 1.39
C VAL A 59 28.65 -10.80 2.11
N GLU A 60 29.82 -10.72 1.49
CA GLU A 60 31.04 -11.35 2.00
C GLU A 60 32.12 -10.30 2.26
N GLY A 61 32.89 -10.51 3.31
CA GLY A 61 34.06 -9.71 3.65
C GLY A 61 35.15 -10.53 4.34
N GLN A 62 36.41 -10.14 4.12
CA GLN A 62 37.56 -10.77 4.78
C GLN A 62 37.75 -10.16 6.17
N LEU A 63 37.81 -10.99 7.21
CA LEU A 63 38.13 -10.55 8.56
C LEU A 63 39.62 -10.19 8.68
N ALA A 64 39.91 -9.03 9.23
CA ALA A 64 41.29 -8.63 9.52
C ALA A 64 41.90 -9.41 10.70
N ARG A 65 41.05 -9.94 11.57
CA ARG A 65 41.43 -10.77 12.74
C ARG A 65 40.70 -12.10 12.62
N GLY A 66 41.39 -13.19 12.91
CA GLY A 66 40.80 -14.52 12.95
C GLY A 66 39.63 -14.58 13.94
N ALA A 67 38.62 -15.31 13.58
CA ALA A 67 37.50 -15.67 14.44
C ALA A 67 37.20 -17.15 14.29
N PRO A 68 36.61 -17.81 15.31
CA PRO A 68 36.19 -19.19 15.21
C PRO A 68 35.22 -19.39 14.06
N ALA A 69 35.35 -20.49 13.34
CA ALA A 69 34.36 -20.87 12.33
C ALA A 69 32.99 -21.07 13.00
N ALA A 70 31.96 -20.50 12.40
CA ALA A 70 30.58 -20.57 12.89
C ALA A 70 29.59 -20.50 11.74
N ARG A 71 28.45 -21.17 11.91
CA ARG A 71 27.31 -21.04 10.97
C ARG A 71 25.98 -20.95 11.73
N VAL A 72 25.12 -20.05 11.31
CA VAL A 72 23.76 -19.88 11.83
C VAL A 72 22.83 -19.68 10.63
N ASP A 73 21.88 -20.59 10.46
CA ASP A 73 20.85 -20.48 9.44
C ASP A 73 19.48 -20.24 10.09
N GLN A 74 18.68 -19.38 9.45
CA GLN A 74 17.28 -19.10 9.76
C GLN A 74 16.45 -19.58 8.57
N LEU A 75 15.98 -20.83 8.59
CA LEU A 75 15.30 -21.44 7.45
C LEU A 75 13.78 -21.44 7.56
N ALA A 76 13.25 -21.01 8.69
CA ALA A 76 11.83 -20.89 9.00
C ALA A 76 11.60 -19.71 9.96
N THR A 77 10.34 -19.42 10.26
CA THR A 77 9.94 -18.37 11.22
C THR A 77 10.52 -18.62 12.61
N GLU A 78 10.58 -19.86 13.05
CA GLU A 78 11.12 -20.24 14.35
C GLU A 78 12.53 -20.86 14.26
N PRO A 79 13.39 -20.65 15.25
CA PRO A 79 13.23 -19.71 16.37
C PRO A 79 13.40 -18.25 15.93
N ARG A 80 12.63 -17.32 16.49
CA ARG A 80 12.69 -15.88 16.21
C ARG A 80 13.95 -15.28 16.83
N ARG A 81 15.03 -15.23 16.05
CA ARG A 81 16.34 -14.75 16.50
C ARG A 81 16.59 -13.32 16.03
N ALA A 82 17.31 -12.56 16.85
CA ALA A 82 17.89 -11.29 16.41
C ALA A 82 18.92 -11.54 15.30
N GLY A 83 18.85 -10.74 14.24
CA GLY A 83 19.75 -10.85 13.09
C GLY A 83 21.07 -10.11 13.26
N TRP A 84 21.72 -10.19 14.44
CA TRP A 84 22.97 -9.51 14.73
C TRP A 84 24.07 -10.50 15.10
N PHE A 85 25.23 -10.36 14.48
CA PHE A 85 26.39 -11.25 14.64
C PHE A 85 27.67 -10.43 14.81
N THR A 86 28.64 -11.01 15.53
CA THR A 86 29.95 -10.39 15.72
C THR A 86 31.06 -11.41 15.42
N ALA A 87 32.10 -10.99 14.68
CA ALA A 87 33.26 -11.81 14.37
C ALA A 87 34.47 -10.92 14.09
N GLY A 88 35.66 -11.29 14.63
CA GLY A 88 36.93 -10.62 14.33
C GLY A 88 36.93 -9.11 14.64
N GLY A 89 36.11 -8.64 15.58
CA GLY A 89 35.99 -7.22 15.92
C GLY A 89 35.02 -6.42 15.03
N LEU A 90 34.33 -7.09 14.11
CA LEU A 90 33.25 -6.51 13.31
C LEU A 90 31.89 -6.98 13.81
N GLY A 91 30.89 -6.13 13.71
CA GLY A 91 29.48 -6.51 13.87
C GLY A 91 28.74 -6.38 12.55
N ILE A 92 27.85 -7.32 12.27
CA ILE A 92 26.98 -7.28 11.11
C ILE A 92 25.58 -7.75 11.48
N GLY A 93 24.57 -7.12 10.93
CA GLY A 93 23.20 -7.55 11.13
C GLY A 93 22.29 -7.21 9.97
N LEU A 94 21.17 -7.92 9.88
CA LEU A 94 20.18 -7.77 8.85
C LEU A 94 18.82 -7.51 9.48
N LYS A 95 18.18 -6.43 9.05
CA LYS A 95 16.83 -6.06 9.50
C LYS A 95 15.82 -7.10 9.06
N TRP A 96 14.85 -7.39 9.93
CA TRP A 96 13.82 -8.39 9.70
C TRP A 96 14.39 -9.78 9.41
N TRP A 97 15.41 -10.19 10.14
CA TRP A 97 16.15 -11.44 9.96
C TRP A 97 15.24 -12.66 9.87
N TRP A 98 14.48 -12.93 10.91
CA TRP A 98 13.62 -14.11 10.95
C TRP A 98 12.33 -13.89 10.13
N GLN A 99 11.84 -12.65 10.02
CA GLN A 99 10.65 -12.33 9.21
C GLN A 99 10.89 -12.59 7.71
N LEU A 100 12.10 -12.31 7.24
CA LEU A 100 12.49 -12.48 5.84
C LEU A 100 13.26 -13.78 5.59
N TYR A 101 13.00 -14.83 6.37
CA TYR A 101 13.68 -16.11 6.11
C TYR A 101 13.51 -16.56 4.63
N PRO A 102 14.44 -17.37 4.06
CA PRO A 102 15.65 -17.92 4.67
C PRO A 102 16.78 -16.88 4.73
N LYS A 103 17.59 -16.96 5.80
CA LYS A 103 18.79 -16.13 6.03
C LYS A 103 19.91 -16.98 6.63
N GLY A 104 21.15 -16.51 6.50
CA GLY A 104 22.28 -17.20 7.10
C GLY A 104 23.42 -16.25 7.47
N PHE A 105 24.23 -16.71 8.44
CA PHE A 105 25.48 -16.07 8.82
C PHE A 105 26.55 -17.15 8.94
N GLU A 106 27.74 -16.90 8.39
CA GLU A 106 28.84 -17.83 8.43
C GLU A 106 30.17 -17.11 8.65
N VAL A 107 31.03 -17.72 9.47
CA VAL A 107 32.48 -17.44 9.49
C VAL A 107 33.17 -18.68 9.02
N THR A 108 33.89 -18.60 7.89
CA THR A 108 34.58 -19.72 7.29
C THR A 108 35.93 -19.96 7.97
N PRO A 109 36.53 -21.18 7.87
CA PRO A 109 37.85 -21.50 8.46
C PRO A 109 38.98 -20.61 7.95
N ASP A 110 38.89 -20.08 6.74
CA ASP A 110 39.85 -19.14 6.14
C ASP A 110 39.60 -17.66 6.55
N GLY A 111 38.68 -17.44 7.49
CA GLY A 111 38.44 -16.12 8.09
C GLY A 111 37.57 -15.19 7.24
N ARG A 112 36.77 -15.71 6.32
CA ARG A 112 35.73 -14.92 5.64
C ARG A 112 34.46 -14.87 6.48
N MET A 113 33.86 -13.69 6.55
CA MET A 113 32.55 -13.47 7.14
C MET A 113 31.52 -13.33 6.01
N ARG A 114 30.45 -14.13 6.07
CA ARG A 114 29.36 -14.14 5.10
C ARG A 114 28.04 -13.89 5.77
N LEU A 115 27.31 -12.89 5.30
CA LEU A 115 25.91 -12.70 5.62
C LEU A 115 25.09 -13.18 4.42
N ALA A 116 24.41 -14.32 4.57
CA ALA A 116 23.58 -14.87 3.52
C ALA A 116 22.22 -14.16 3.50
N ILE A 117 22.00 -13.38 2.47
CA ILE A 117 20.69 -12.83 2.10
C ILE A 117 19.77 -13.97 1.69
N PHE A 118 20.34 -14.98 1.05
CA PHE A 118 19.72 -16.26 0.76
C PHE A 118 20.78 -17.37 0.91
N PRO A 119 20.70 -18.26 1.92
CA PRO A 119 21.70 -19.27 2.15
C PRO A 119 21.55 -20.46 1.18
N ASP A 120 22.67 -21.10 0.85
CA ASP A 120 22.73 -22.29 0.01
C ASP A 120 22.11 -23.55 0.64
N SER A 121 21.90 -23.52 1.96
CA SER A 121 21.17 -24.56 2.70
C SER A 121 19.66 -24.48 2.54
N ALA A 122 19.14 -23.37 2.01
CA ALA A 122 17.71 -23.18 1.79
C ALA A 122 17.24 -23.88 0.51
N ARG A 123 15.95 -24.19 0.47
CA ARG A 123 15.31 -24.61 -0.79
C ARG A 123 15.35 -23.46 -1.79
N PRO A 124 15.81 -23.70 -3.05
CA PRO A 124 15.90 -22.65 -4.05
C PRO A 124 14.61 -21.86 -4.26
N GLN A 125 14.74 -20.56 -4.48
CA GLN A 125 13.63 -19.63 -4.69
C GLN A 125 13.62 -19.10 -6.12
N ASN A 126 12.46 -19.13 -6.77
CA ASN A 126 12.30 -18.50 -8.07
C ASN A 126 12.01 -17.02 -7.90
N ILE A 127 12.81 -16.18 -8.52
CA ILE A 127 12.60 -14.72 -8.59
C ILE A 127 12.08 -14.41 -9.97
N TYR A 128 10.77 -14.18 -10.07
CA TYR A 128 10.10 -13.93 -11.34
C TYR A 128 10.45 -12.56 -11.91
N MET A 129 10.31 -12.39 -13.23
CA MET A 129 10.54 -11.12 -13.90
C MET A 129 9.71 -10.00 -13.28
N GLY A 130 10.35 -8.87 -12.99
CA GLY A 130 9.74 -7.70 -12.35
C GLY A 130 9.73 -7.72 -10.82
N VAL A 131 10.05 -8.86 -10.19
CA VAL A 131 10.18 -8.94 -8.72
C VAL A 131 11.49 -8.32 -8.27
N ALA A 132 11.40 -7.54 -7.21
CA ALA A 132 12.55 -7.03 -6.47
C ALA A 132 12.57 -7.55 -5.03
N LYS A 133 13.70 -7.40 -4.35
CA LYS A 133 13.80 -7.52 -2.91
C LYS A 133 14.89 -6.64 -2.34
N THR A 134 14.54 -5.95 -1.26
CA THR A 134 15.45 -5.02 -0.57
C THR A 134 15.80 -5.54 0.81
N HIS A 135 17.08 -5.44 1.14
CA HIS A 135 17.63 -5.80 2.43
C HIS A 135 18.40 -4.63 3.03
N GLU A 136 18.17 -4.39 4.29
CA GLU A 136 18.88 -3.39 5.07
C GLU A 136 19.86 -4.09 6.02
N ILE A 137 21.15 -3.79 5.85
CA ILE A 137 22.24 -4.39 6.59
C ILE A 137 22.95 -3.30 7.38
N LEU A 138 23.22 -3.53 8.64
CA LEU A 138 24.07 -2.69 9.48
C LEU A 138 25.43 -3.35 9.68
N LEU A 139 26.48 -2.57 9.50
CA LEU A 139 27.85 -2.93 9.83
C LEU A 139 28.34 -2.06 10.98
N SER A 140 28.96 -2.68 11.99
CA SER A 140 29.69 -1.99 13.06
C SER A 140 31.18 -2.25 12.89
N LEU A 141 31.94 -1.21 12.67
CA LEU A 141 33.40 -1.30 12.42
C LEU A 141 34.23 -1.43 13.70
N ASP A 142 33.61 -1.23 14.86
CA ASP A 142 34.23 -1.35 16.20
C ASP A 142 33.62 -2.52 17.02
N GLY A 143 32.84 -3.37 16.40
CA GLY A 143 32.22 -4.55 17.03
C GLY A 143 31.07 -4.25 18.00
N ARG A 144 30.66 -2.98 18.18
CA ARG A 144 29.50 -2.66 19.03
C ARG A 144 28.23 -3.28 18.46
N SER A 145 27.36 -3.73 19.34
CA SER A 145 26.05 -4.20 18.92
C SER A 145 25.17 -3.04 18.48
N LEU A 146 24.62 -3.17 17.26
CA LEU A 146 23.59 -2.29 16.71
C LEU A 146 22.25 -3.03 16.58
N SER A 147 22.08 -4.16 17.27
CA SER A 147 20.85 -4.99 17.18
C SER A 147 19.59 -4.19 17.48
N ALA A 148 19.61 -3.32 18.48
CA ALA A 148 18.48 -2.45 18.80
C ALA A 148 18.07 -1.53 17.64
N GLN A 149 19.00 -1.10 16.79
CA GLN A 149 18.69 -0.28 15.62
C GLN A 149 18.07 -1.10 14.48
N LEU A 150 18.31 -2.42 14.43
CA LEU A 150 17.66 -3.32 13.47
C LEU A 150 16.22 -3.62 13.88
N GLU A 151 16.00 -3.84 15.17
CA GLU A 151 14.67 -4.18 15.72
C GLU A 151 13.79 -2.93 15.88
N HIS A 152 14.40 -1.84 16.31
CA HIS A 152 13.74 -0.57 16.61
C HIS A 152 14.50 0.59 15.95
N PRO A 153 14.39 0.75 14.62
CA PRO A 153 15.07 1.84 13.94
C PRO A 153 14.64 3.18 14.52
N VAL A 154 15.62 4.00 14.88
CA VAL A 154 15.37 5.34 15.42
C VAL A 154 15.14 6.30 14.26
N PHE A 155 13.97 6.88 14.20
CA PHE A 155 13.65 8.03 13.36
C PHE A 155 12.74 8.99 14.14
N ALA A 156 12.83 10.26 13.81
CA ALA A 156 12.03 11.27 14.48
C ALA A 156 10.58 11.19 14.02
N VAL A 157 9.65 11.20 14.97
CA VAL A 157 8.23 11.36 14.71
C VAL A 157 7.74 12.63 15.38
N ALA A 158 6.90 13.38 14.68
CA ALA A 158 6.23 14.54 15.23
C ALA A 158 4.92 14.12 15.95
N PRO A 159 4.38 14.96 16.84
CA PRO A 159 3.08 14.71 17.41
C PRO A 159 1.98 14.79 16.32
N PRO A 160 0.85 14.07 16.47
CA PRO A 160 -0.25 14.05 15.48
C PRO A 160 -0.69 15.43 15.00
N ARG A 161 -0.83 16.38 15.92
CA ARG A 161 -1.22 17.75 15.60
C ARG A 161 -0.32 18.41 14.55
N TRP A 162 1.00 18.10 14.57
CA TRP A 162 1.94 18.66 13.60
C TRP A 162 1.65 18.17 12.19
N TYR A 163 1.34 16.86 12.02
CA TYR A 163 1.01 16.28 10.72
C TYR A 163 -0.34 16.76 10.18
N THR A 164 -1.32 16.99 11.05
CA THR A 164 -2.70 17.28 10.67
C THR A 164 -2.99 18.77 10.63
N ARG A 165 -2.95 19.45 11.78
CA ARG A 165 -3.41 20.82 11.93
C ARG A 165 -2.33 21.86 11.64
N ASP A 166 -1.13 21.70 12.18
CA ASP A 166 -0.11 22.74 12.14
C ASP A 166 0.48 22.91 10.73
N THR A 167 0.78 21.80 10.02
CA THR A 167 1.31 21.85 8.65
C THR A 167 0.26 21.73 7.58
N ARG A 168 -0.85 21.05 7.86
CA ARG A 168 -1.87 20.64 6.88
C ARG A 168 -1.29 19.89 5.66
N ALA A 169 -0.11 19.32 5.78
CA ALA A 169 0.59 18.61 4.71
C ALA A 169 -0.20 17.40 4.17
N LEU A 170 -1.12 16.87 4.98
CA LEU A 170 -1.98 15.75 4.61
C LEU A 170 -3.41 16.19 4.23
N GLY A 171 -3.61 17.48 3.95
CA GLY A 171 -4.92 18.03 3.59
C GLY A 171 -5.93 17.96 4.73
N ARG A 172 -7.14 17.44 4.43
CA ARG A 172 -8.24 17.30 5.39
C ARG A 172 -8.08 16.03 6.23
N LEU A 173 -7.13 16.05 7.13
CA LEU A 173 -6.92 15.05 8.15
C LEU A 173 -6.88 15.73 9.52
N VAL A 174 -7.39 15.09 10.56
CA VAL A 174 -7.50 15.66 11.91
C VAL A 174 -6.97 14.69 12.95
N GLU A 175 -6.22 15.21 13.92
CA GLU A 175 -5.71 14.41 15.05
C GLU A 175 -6.83 13.89 15.93
N SER A 176 -6.61 12.73 16.54
CA SER A 176 -7.55 12.12 17.49
C SER A 176 -7.35 12.73 18.88
N SER A 177 -7.96 13.90 19.10
CA SER A 177 -7.99 14.57 20.40
C SER A 177 -9.35 15.23 20.64
N PRO A 178 -9.85 15.28 21.88
CA PRO A 178 -11.16 15.84 22.18
C PRO A 178 -11.28 17.32 21.78
N GLU A 179 -10.17 18.07 21.77
CA GLU A 179 -10.12 19.48 21.42
C GLU A 179 -10.23 19.72 19.91
N ALA A 180 -9.99 18.71 19.12
CA ALA A 180 -10.06 18.81 17.66
C ALA A 180 -11.47 18.60 17.10
N PHE A 181 -12.36 18.02 17.88
CA PHE A 181 -13.71 17.64 17.43
C PHE A 181 -14.82 18.42 18.14
N GLN A 182 -15.93 18.62 17.42
CA GLN A 182 -17.17 19.10 18.01
C GLN A 182 -17.61 18.11 19.09
N LYS A 183 -17.97 18.64 20.26
CA LYS A 183 -18.20 17.85 21.48
C LYS A 183 -19.18 16.69 21.30
N GLU A 184 -20.23 16.88 20.51
CA GLU A 184 -21.26 15.88 20.21
C GLU A 184 -20.75 14.70 19.36
N TYR A 185 -19.68 14.89 18.60
CA TYR A 185 -19.11 13.84 17.75
C TYR A 185 -17.92 13.11 18.38
N TRP A 186 -17.30 13.67 19.42
CA TRP A 186 -16.14 13.04 20.06
C TRP A 186 -16.37 11.58 20.49
N PRO A 187 -17.51 11.20 21.12
CA PRO A 187 -17.76 9.80 21.46
C PRO A 187 -17.82 8.87 20.24
N LEU A 188 -18.25 9.36 19.09
CA LEU A 188 -18.29 8.60 17.85
C LEU A 188 -16.86 8.40 17.28
N VAL A 189 -16.02 9.43 17.38
CA VAL A 189 -14.60 9.35 16.96
C VAL A 189 -13.84 8.34 17.80
N VAL A 190 -14.03 8.32 19.11
CA VAL A 190 -13.42 7.34 20.01
C VAL A 190 -13.80 5.92 19.60
N LYS A 191 -15.08 5.64 19.36
CA LYS A 191 -15.56 4.33 18.91
C LYS A 191 -14.97 3.94 17.55
N TYR A 192 -14.82 4.90 16.64
CA TYR A 192 -14.20 4.67 15.34
C TYR A 192 -12.73 4.28 15.48
N ASP A 193 -11.95 4.99 16.28
CA ASP A 193 -10.53 4.69 16.49
C ASP A 193 -10.34 3.36 17.23
N GLU A 194 -11.23 3.00 18.16
CA GLU A 194 -11.27 1.68 18.80
C GLU A 194 -11.57 0.57 17.77
N TRP A 195 -12.53 0.77 16.87
CA TRP A 195 -12.87 -0.18 15.83
C TRP A 195 -11.69 -0.40 14.88
N LEU A 196 -11.03 0.68 14.42
CA LEU A 196 -9.84 0.62 13.58
C LEU A 196 -8.70 -0.13 14.28
N THR A 197 -8.41 0.21 15.53
CA THR A 197 -7.34 -0.41 16.32
C THR A 197 -7.59 -1.91 16.50
N LYS A 198 -8.80 -2.32 16.86
CA LYS A 198 -9.18 -3.73 17.02
C LYS A 198 -9.06 -4.50 15.69
N ALA A 199 -9.50 -3.89 14.57
CA ALA A 199 -9.39 -4.50 13.25
C ALA A 199 -7.92 -4.70 12.85
N ARG A 200 -7.05 -3.71 13.06
CA ARG A 200 -5.60 -3.85 12.85
C ARG A 200 -5.02 -4.99 13.67
N ASP A 201 -5.35 -5.05 14.96
CA ASP A 201 -4.81 -6.09 15.85
C ASP A 201 -5.28 -7.49 15.42
N GLN A 202 -6.48 -7.64 14.90
CA GLN A 202 -6.95 -8.90 14.31
C GLN A 202 -6.20 -9.29 13.04
N VAL A 203 -5.91 -8.34 12.15
CA VAL A 203 -5.06 -8.59 10.96
C VAL A 203 -3.67 -9.08 11.39
N LEU A 204 -3.06 -8.43 12.40
CA LEU A 204 -1.75 -8.84 12.90
C LEU A 204 -1.78 -10.21 13.60
N ALA A 205 -2.80 -10.49 14.40
CA ALA A 205 -2.98 -11.80 15.05
C ALA A 205 -3.19 -12.93 14.03
N LYS A 206 -3.88 -12.65 12.90
CA LYS A 206 -4.03 -13.60 11.81
C LYS A 206 -2.68 -13.86 11.13
N ARG A 207 -1.88 -12.83 10.88
CA ARG A 207 -0.52 -12.97 10.32
C ARG A 207 0.34 -13.90 11.18
N ASP A 208 0.32 -13.73 12.49
CA ASP A 208 1.10 -14.57 13.41
C ASP A 208 0.58 -16.01 13.50
N ARG A 209 -0.72 -16.21 13.35
CA ARG A 209 -1.34 -17.55 13.35
C ARG A 209 -1.11 -18.28 12.02
N GLY A 210 -1.03 -17.55 10.91
CA GLY A 210 -1.02 -18.08 9.56
C GLY A 210 -2.36 -18.71 9.15
N MET A 211 -2.38 -19.30 7.96
CA MET A 211 -3.52 -20.07 7.44
C MET A 211 -3.02 -21.43 6.92
N PRO A 212 -3.74 -22.55 7.20
CA PRO A 212 -3.35 -23.84 6.66
C PRO A 212 -3.53 -23.88 5.13
N PHE A 213 -2.59 -24.52 4.45
CA PHE A 213 -2.67 -24.85 3.03
C PHE A 213 -2.14 -26.26 2.81
N ARG A 214 -2.94 -27.16 2.23
CA ARG A 214 -2.64 -28.58 2.02
C ARG A 214 -2.21 -29.29 3.31
N GLY A 215 -2.87 -28.96 4.42
CA GLY A 215 -2.58 -29.55 5.73
C GLY A 215 -1.33 -29.03 6.42
N GLU A 216 -0.56 -28.14 5.79
CA GLU A 216 0.63 -27.52 6.37
C GLU A 216 0.34 -26.05 6.77
N PRO A 217 0.89 -25.58 7.91
CA PRO A 217 0.80 -24.17 8.27
C PRO A 217 1.47 -23.30 7.20
N ARG A 218 0.75 -22.32 6.67
CA ARG A 218 1.29 -21.28 5.81
C ARG A 218 1.31 -19.98 6.60
N ASP A 219 2.48 -19.53 7.02
CA ASP A 219 2.64 -18.24 7.64
C ASP A 219 2.72 -17.10 6.60
N GLU A 220 2.58 -15.86 7.06
CA GLU A 220 2.69 -14.65 6.24
C GLU A 220 4.10 -14.03 6.36
N TYR A 221 5.11 -14.87 6.63
CA TYR A 221 6.52 -14.52 6.70
C TYR A 221 7.29 -15.17 5.56
N GLY A 222 8.53 -14.72 5.36
CA GLY A 222 9.39 -15.19 4.29
C GLY A 222 9.92 -14.04 3.45
N MET A 223 10.96 -14.32 2.66
CA MET A 223 11.66 -13.27 1.90
C MET A 223 10.76 -12.48 0.96
N LEU A 224 9.80 -13.13 0.32
CA LEU A 224 8.87 -12.49 -0.61
C LEU A 224 7.50 -12.18 0.01
N ASP A 225 7.13 -12.85 1.10
CA ASP A 225 5.77 -12.80 1.63
C ASP A 225 5.61 -11.77 2.77
N PHE A 226 6.67 -11.52 3.55
CA PHE A 226 6.60 -10.62 4.71
C PHE A 226 6.19 -9.20 4.35
N GLY A 227 5.16 -8.72 5.02
CA GLY A 227 4.52 -7.41 4.81
C GLY A 227 3.18 -7.50 4.11
N ASP A 228 2.86 -8.65 3.49
CA ASP A 228 1.55 -8.96 2.93
C ASP A 228 0.69 -9.76 3.91
N ALA A 229 -0.55 -10.03 3.53
CA ALA A 229 -1.48 -10.87 4.29
C ALA A 229 -2.27 -11.80 3.37
N ILE A 230 -2.50 -13.01 3.84
CA ILE A 230 -3.30 -14.01 3.11
C ILE A 230 -4.79 -13.63 3.23
N HIS A 231 -5.46 -13.47 2.08
CA HIS A 231 -6.89 -13.26 2.02
C HIS A 231 -7.67 -14.55 2.26
N LYS A 232 -7.36 -15.55 1.45
CA LYS A 232 -7.98 -16.87 1.54
C LYS A 232 -7.04 -17.94 1.00
N VAL A 233 -7.37 -19.17 1.32
CA VAL A 233 -6.75 -20.36 0.77
C VAL A 233 -7.83 -21.18 0.08
N GLU A 234 -7.58 -21.62 -1.16
CA GLU A 234 -8.44 -22.53 -1.91
C GLU A 234 -7.69 -23.82 -2.18
N GLU A 235 -8.15 -24.92 -1.59
CA GLU A 235 -7.47 -26.22 -1.66
C GLU A 235 -7.98 -27.15 -2.75
N ASP A 236 -9.11 -26.84 -3.38
CA ASP A 236 -9.67 -27.64 -4.47
C ASP A 236 -8.99 -27.29 -5.81
N PRO A 237 -8.17 -28.19 -6.39
CA PRO A 237 -7.48 -27.93 -7.65
C PRO A 237 -8.40 -27.73 -8.85
N SER A 238 -9.67 -28.14 -8.74
CA SER A 238 -10.66 -27.93 -9.81
C SER A 238 -11.21 -26.50 -9.83
N GLN A 239 -11.00 -25.73 -8.76
CA GLN A 239 -11.46 -24.36 -8.69
C GLN A 239 -10.53 -23.41 -9.46
N PRO A 240 -11.09 -22.41 -10.16
CA PRO A 240 -10.28 -21.46 -10.92
C PRO A 240 -9.38 -20.58 -10.06
N ASP A 241 -9.63 -20.51 -8.77
CA ASP A 241 -8.88 -19.72 -7.79
C ASP A 241 -8.13 -20.59 -6.76
N TYR A 242 -7.73 -21.80 -7.18
CA TYR A 242 -6.90 -22.70 -6.38
C TYR A 242 -5.59 -22.06 -5.92
N GLY A 243 -5.27 -22.16 -4.61
CA GLY A 243 -4.02 -21.74 -4.00
C GLY A 243 -4.16 -20.67 -2.91
N VAL A 244 -3.06 -19.98 -2.64
CA VAL A 244 -2.99 -18.92 -1.64
C VAL A 244 -3.21 -17.56 -2.31
N HIS A 245 -4.11 -16.76 -1.75
CA HIS A 245 -4.46 -15.43 -2.24
C HIS A 245 -3.98 -14.38 -1.25
N TRP A 246 -3.30 -13.35 -1.75
CA TRP A 246 -2.73 -12.25 -0.96
C TRP A 246 -3.48 -10.94 -1.17
N GLU A 247 -3.31 -9.94 -0.29
CA GLU A 247 -4.20 -8.78 -0.24
C GLU A 247 -3.56 -7.39 -0.18
N THR A 248 -2.22 -7.27 -0.13
CA THR A 248 -1.57 -5.97 0.22
C THR A 248 -1.89 -4.82 -0.71
N GLU A 249 -2.03 -5.06 -2.00
CA GLU A 249 -2.34 -4.00 -2.97
C GLU A 249 -3.77 -3.47 -2.88
N TYR A 250 -4.67 -4.16 -2.18
CA TYR A 250 -6.04 -3.67 -2.07
C TYR A 250 -6.12 -2.40 -1.22
N TYR A 251 -6.59 -1.32 -1.84
CA TYR A 251 -6.96 -0.05 -1.20
C TYR A 251 -5.85 0.62 -0.39
N ASP A 252 -4.58 0.40 -0.75
CA ASP A 252 -3.40 1.01 -0.13
C ASP A 252 -3.38 0.83 1.40
N PHE A 253 -3.30 -0.43 1.82
CA PHE A 253 -3.22 -0.79 3.23
C PHE A 253 -2.13 -0.03 3.99
N PRO A 254 -0.89 0.09 3.47
CA PRO A 254 0.13 0.88 4.17
C PRO A 254 -0.28 2.34 4.35
N HIS A 255 -0.85 3.00 3.33
CA HIS A 255 -1.34 4.38 3.47
C HIS A 255 -2.44 4.49 4.54
N THR A 256 -3.36 3.52 4.59
CA THR A 256 -4.42 3.48 5.60
C THR A 256 -3.86 3.49 7.03
N LEU A 257 -2.79 2.74 7.28
CA LEU A 257 -2.11 2.67 8.57
C LEU A 257 -1.28 3.93 8.85
N PHE A 258 -0.64 4.52 7.84
CA PHE A 258 0.03 5.82 7.98
C PHE A 258 -0.97 6.91 8.36
N LEU A 259 -2.16 6.96 7.76
CA LEU A 259 -3.21 7.91 8.15
C LEU A 259 -3.60 7.73 9.63
N HIS A 260 -3.74 6.49 10.09
CA HIS A 260 -4.02 6.22 11.49
C HIS A 260 -2.89 6.70 12.41
N PHE A 261 -1.64 6.41 12.05
CA PHE A 261 -0.47 6.94 12.78
C PHE A 261 -0.46 8.47 12.81
N PHE A 262 -0.67 9.14 11.68
CA PHE A 262 -0.68 10.60 11.61
C PHE A 262 -1.76 11.24 12.50
N ARG A 263 -2.88 10.54 12.69
CA ARG A 263 -3.98 11.02 13.53
C ARG A 263 -3.78 10.74 15.00
N THR A 264 -3.21 9.59 15.35
CA THR A 264 -3.21 9.06 16.73
C THR A 264 -1.83 8.98 17.37
N GLY A 265 -0.76 8.97 16.57
CA GLY A 265 0.60 8.68 17.03
C GLY A 265 0.85 7.19 17.31
N ASP A 266 -0.05 6.29 16.88
CA ASP A 266 0.05 4.85 17.14
C ASP A 266 1.26 4.21 16.43
N LEU A 267 2.26 3.81 17.22
CA LEU A 267 3.52 3.25 16.70
C LEU A 267 3.36 1.84 16.13
N THR A 268 2.34 1.08 16.52
CA THR A 268 2.06 -0.23 15.93
C THR A 268 1.60 -0.07 14.50
N SER A 269 0.69 0.85 14.25
CA SER A 269 0.27 1.20 12.88
C SER A 269 1.43 1.70 12.04
N LEU A 270 2.30 2.55 12.60
CA LEU A 270 3.49 3.03 11.90
C LEU A 270 4.43 1.89 11.48
N ARG A 271 4.74 0.97 12.40
CA ARG A 271 5.63 -0.17 12.11
C ARG A 271 5.03 -1.08 11.05
N THR A 272 3.76 -1.45 11.20
CA THR A 272 3.05 -2.29 10.24
C THR A 272 2.95 -1.62 8.87
N ALA A 273 2.71 -0.31 8.82
CA ALA A 273 2.71 0.45 7.56
C ALA A 273 4.07 0.42 6.86
N ILE A 274 5.18 0.56 7.61
CA ILE A 274 6.54 0.48 7.06
C ILE A 274 6.83 -0.92 6.49
N GLU A 275 6.39 -1.99 7.17
CA GLU A 275 6.53 -3.37 6.70
C GLU A 275 5.75 -3.61 5.42
N ALA A 276 4.47 -3.26 5.39
CA ALA A 276 3.60 -3.40 4.23
C ALA A 276 4.07 -2.55 3.04
N ALA A 277 4.49 -1.30 3.28
CA ALA A 277 5.04 -0.46 2.21
C ALA A 277 6.38 -0.98 1.68
N ALA A 278 7.16 -1.72 2.48
CA ALA A 278 8.37 -2.40 2.00
C ALA A 278 8.03 -3.54 1.06
N HIS A 279 7.02 -4.35 1.41
CA HIS A 279 6.51 -5.40 0.54
C HIS A 279 5.95 -4.84 -0.76
N LEU A 280 5.08 -3.85 -0.69
CA LEU A 280 4.53 -3.14 -1.86
C LEU A 280 5.64 -2.65 -2.79
N ALA A 281 6.70 -2.03 -2.24
CA ALA A 281 7.83 -1.54 -3.02
C ALA A 281 8.63 -2.65 -3.71
N ASP A 282 8.73 -3.81 -3.11
CA ASP A 282 9.58 -4.90 -3.61
C ASP A 282 8.82 -5.85 -4.54
N VAL A 283 7.59 -6.23 -4.17
CA VAL A 283 6.90 -7.40 -4.74
C VAL A 283 5.68 -7.01 -5.56
N ASP A 284 4.82 -6.13 -5.06
CA ASP A 284 3.53 -5.83 -5.69
C ASP A 284 3.63 -4.85 -6.87
N ILE A 285 4.72 -4.09 -6.94
CA ILE A 285 5.03 -3.20 -8.07
C ILE A 285 6.00 -3.90 -9.02
N ALA A 286 5.63 -4.01 -10.29
CA ALA A 286 6.48 -4.59 -11.32
C ALA A 286 7.65 -3.67 -11.65
N HIS A 287 8.87 -4.06 -11.27
CA HIS A 287 10.09 -3.31 -11.64
C HIS A 287 10.50 -3.50 -13.09
N LYS A 288 9.91 -4.46 -13.77
CA LYS A 288 10.03 -4.70 -15.20
C LYS A 288 8.78 -5.39 -15.73
N ASP A 289 8.28 -4.92 -16.86
CA ASP A 289 7.19 -5.54 -17.61
C ASP A 289 7.63 -5.78 -19.06
N ILE A 290 7.07 -6.82 -19.71
CA ILE A 290 7.29 -7.07 -21.13
C ILE A 290 6.64 -6.02 -22.03
N ARG A 291 5.61 -5.34 -21.52
CA ARG A 291 4.91 -4.30 -22.24
C ARG A 291 5.61 -2.96 -22.06
N PRO A 292 5.92 -2.25 -23.15
CA PRO A 292 6.48 -0.91 -23.05
C PRO A 292 5.59 0.03 -22.21
N GLY A 293 6.21 0.80 -21.32
CA GLY A 293 5.51 1.77 -20.48
C GLY A 293 4.75 1.18 -19.28
N HIS A 294 4.89 -0.14 -19.02
CA HIS A 294 4.23 -0.79 -17.89
C HIS A 294 5.16 -1.13 -16.71
N ASP A 295 6.44 -0.78 -16.76
CA ASP A 295 7.31 -0.81 -15.57
C ASP A 295 6.68 0.11 -14.51
N GLY A 296 6.52 -0.37 -13.28
CA GLY A 296 5.81 0.34 -12.21
C GLY A 296 4.33 0.00 -12.05
N SER A 297 3.80 -0.89 -12.88
CA SER A 297 2.41 -1.34 -12.79
C SER A 297 2.16 -2.25 -11.58
N PRO A 298 0.93 -2.27 -11.04
CA PRO A 298 0.51 -3.33 -10.13
C PRO A 298 0.41 -4.66 -10.88
N ARG A 299 0.76 -5.78 -10.23
CA ARG A 299 0.83 -7.08 -10.89
C ARG A 299 0.28 -8.24 -10.10
N THR A 300 -0.11 -9.28 -10.83
CA THR A 300 -0.40 -10.62 -10.30
C THR A 300 0.56 -11.65 -10.86
N GLY A 301 0.74 -12.72 -10.14
CA GLY A 301 1.47 -13.92 -10.56
C GLY A 301 2.18 -14.59 -9.40
N PRO A 302 2.74 -15.80 -9.59
CA PRO A 302 3.55 -16.46 -8.57
C PRO A 302 4.71 -15.57 -8.13
N GLY A 303 4.82 -15.32 -6.82
CA GLY A 303 5.83 -14.42 -6.26
C GLY A 303 5.58 -12.92 -6.47
N LEU A 304 4.47 -12.57 -7.12
CA LEU A 304 3.92 -11.22 -7.25
C LEU A 304 2.47 -11.32 -6.84
N ASN A 305 2.20 -11.18 -5.57
CA ASN A 305 0.95 -11.65 -5.04
C ASN A 305 -0.05 -10.55 -4.88
N HIS A 306 -0.80 -10.37 -5.93
CA HIS A 306 -2.08 -9.75 -5.73
C HIS A 306 -3.13 -10.63 -6.37
N TRP A 307 -4.03 -11.16 -5.57
CA TRP A 307 -5.11 -12.01 -5.99
C TRP A 307 -4.68 -13.09 -6.99
N ALA A 308 -3.84 -13.99 -6.54
CA ALA A 308 -3.46 -15.15 -7.34
C ALA A 308 -4.69 -16.05 -7.52
N ARG A 309 -5.52 -15.71 -8.48
CA ARG A 309 -6.54 -16.66 -8.96
C ARG A 309 -5.91 -17.88 -9.62
N TYR A 310 -4.58 -17.91 -9.79
CA TYR A 310 -3.93 -18.91 -10.63
C TYR A 310 -2.55 -19.22 -10.09
N THR A 311 -2.45 -20.26 -9.28
CA THR A 311 -1.19 -20.74 -8.70
C THR A 311 -0.30 -21.48 -9.67
N ASP A 312 -0.80 -21.85 -10.85
CA ASP A 312 -0.05 -22.70 -11.80
C ASP A 312 0.59 -21.93 -12.96
N GLY A 313 0.94 -20.66 -12.76
CA GLY A 313 1.73 -19.91 -13.74
C GLY A 313 0.97 -19.46 -14.97
N ALA A 314 -0.35 -19.63 -15.01
CA ALA A 314 -1.13 -19.34 -16.20
C ALA A 314 -1.52 -17.86 -16.37
N PHE A 315 -1.39 -17.01 -15.34
CA PHE A 315 -1.89 -15.65 -15.43
C PHE A 315 -0.94 -14.62 -14.79
N PHE A 316 -0.06 -14.08 -15.59
CA PHE A 316 0.70 -12.88 -15.27
C PHE A 316 0.03 -11.69 -15.96
N ALA A 317 -0.66 -10.86 -15.21
CA ALA A 317 -1.31 -9.68 -15.77
C ALA A 317 -0.99 -8.43 -14.96
N SER A 318 -0.82 -7.30 -15.63
CA SER A 318 -1.00 -6.02 -15.00
C SER A 318 -2.46 -5.87 -14.63
N LEU A 319 -2.73 -5.49 -13.40
CA LEU A 319 -4.08 -5.38 -12.87
C LEU A 319 -4.77 -4.07 -13.24
N GLY A 320 -4.09 -3.22 -13.97
CA GLY A 320 -4.61 -1.91 -14.34
C GLY A 320 -4.84 -0.98 -13.12
N TRP A 321 -5.54 0.11 -13.36
CA TRP A 321 -5.71 1.17 -12.38
C TRP A 321 -6.70 0.83 -11.25
N SER A 322 -7.49 -0.22 -11.38
CA SER A 322 -8.33 -0.72 -10.28
C SER A 322 -7.53 -1.13 -9.04
N PHE A 323 -6.25 -1.44 -9.22
CA PHE A 323 -5.33 -1.88 -8.19
C PHE A 323 -4.13 -0.93 -8.03
N TYR A 324 -4.14 0.19 -8.74
CA TYR A 324 -3.05 1.15 -8.76
C TYR A 324 -3.02 2.00 -7.49
N LYS A 325 -1.97 1.86 -6.69
CA LYS A 325 -1.77 2.56 -5.43
C LYS A 325 -0.30 2.79 -5.19
N ASN A 326 0.04 3.95 -4.66
CA ASN A 326 1.42 4.30 -4.37
C ASN A 326 1.57 5.31 -3.22
N GLU A 327 0.48 5.70 -2.55
CA GLU A 327 0.54 6.71 -1.50
C GLU A 327 1.36 6.22 -0.30
N GLY A 328 1.23 4.94 0.08
CA GLY A 328 2.02 4.34 1.15
C GLY A 328 3.53 4.33 0.88
N LEU A 329 3.96 4.29 -0.40
CA LEU A 329 5.37 4.41 -0.77
C LEU A 329 5.91 5.82 -0.47
N PHE A 330 5.15 6.85 -0.78
CA PHE A 330 5.49 8.22 -0.46
C PHE A 330 5.55 8.45 1.05
N ASP A 331 4.56 7.94 1.79
CA ASP A 331 4.51 8.11 3.23
C ASP A 331 5.72 7.45 3.90
N ARG A 332 6.08 6.22 3.50
CA ARG A 332 7.27 5.55 4.00
C ARG A 332 8.54 6.34 3.69
N TRP A 333 8.70 6.81 2.46
CA TRP A 333 9.86 7.63 2.11
C TRP A 333 9.94 8.91 2.93
N LEU A 334 8.86 9.69 3.01
CA LEU A 334 8.85 11.00 3.67
C LEU A 334 9.07 10.89 5.18
N LEU A 335 8.57 9.80 5.82
CA LEU A 335 8.76 9.58 7.25
C LEU A 335 10.12 8.99 7.60
N THR A 336 10.64 8.08 6.79
CA THR A 336 11.83 7.28 7.14
C THR A 336 13.08 7.64 6.35
N GLY A 337 12.95 8.46 5.30
CA GLY A 337 14.04 8.75 4.38
C GLY A 337 14.42 7.57 3.47
N ASP A 338 13.55 6.55 3.35
CA ASP A 338 13.80 5.37 2.53
C ASP A 338 13.87 5.70 1.04
N LEU A 339 15.07 5.69 0.49
CA LEU A 339 15.33 6.06 -0.90
C LEU A 339 14.85 4.99 -1.90
N TRP A 340 14.64 3.75 -1.46
CA TRP A 340 14.07 2.72 -2.33
C TRP A 340 12.58 2.99 -2.56
N SER A 341 11.83 3.24 -1.50
CA SER A 341 10.42 3.64 -1.62
C SER A 341 10.24 4.88 -2.51
N ARG A 342 11.15 5.88 -2.41
CA ARG A 342 11.14 7.04 -3.31
C ARG A 342 11.31 6.65 -4.78
N ASP A 343 12.29 5.80 -5.06
CA ASP A 343 12.58 5.39 -6.45
C ASP A 343 11.40 4.57 -7.01
N VAL A 344 10.79 3.71 -6.19
CA VAL A 344 9.61 2.92 -6.61
C VAL A 344 8.35 3.77 -6.70
N ALA A 345 8.15 4.73 -5.80
CA ALA A 345 7.05 5.70 -5.90
C ALA A 345 7.12 6.47 -7.23
N ARG A 346 8.32 6.88 -7.65
CA ARG A 346 8.51 7.52 -8.95
C ARG A 346 8.23 6.56 -10.10
N LEU A 347 8.76 5.34 -10.06
CA LEU A 347 8.52 4.30 -11.06
C LEU A 347 7.02 4.03 -11.24
N SER A 348 6.31 3.85 -10.14
CA SER A 348 4.86 3.64 -10.14
C SER A 348 4.10 4.86 -10.66
N SER A 349 4.50 6.08 -10.26
CA SER A 349 3.88 7.32 -10.76
C SER A 349 4.09 7.51 -12.26
N ASP A 350 5.27 7.16 -12.77
CA ASP A 350 5.58 7.21 -14.19
C ASP A 350 4.74 6.21 -15.00
N TYR A 351 4.47 5.02 -14.47
CA TYR A 351 3.48 4.11 -15.05
C TYR A 351 2.10 4.77 -15.19
N GLY A 352 1.63 5.50 -14.19
CA GLY A 352 0.37 6.24 -14.28
C GLY A 352 0.34 7.28 -15.39
N VAL A 353 1.50 7.83 -15.79
CA VAL A 353 1.62 8.77 -16.92
C VAL A 353 1.70 8.03 -18.26
N THR A 354 2.48 6.96 -18.33
CA THR A 354 2.80 6.26 -19.59
C THR A 354 1.77 5.22 -19.98
N SER A 355 1.04 4.67 -19.01
CA SER A 355 -0.04 3.71 -19.30
C SER A 355 -1.16 4.37 -20.11
N ASP A 356 -1.77 3.60 -20.98
CA ASP A 356 -2.89 4.04 -21.79
C ASP A 356 -4.19 4.27 -20.99
N GLY A 357 -4.16 3.99 -19.68
CA GLY A 357 -5.34 4.12 -18.80
C GLY A 357 -6.43 3.10 -19.12
N LEU A 358 -6.07 1.95 -19.69
CA LEU A 358 -6.97 0.92 -20.22
C LEU A 358 -8.11 0.50 -19.31
N ASP A 359 -7.98 0.70 -18.01
CA ASP A 359 -8.97 0.28 -17.03
C ASP A 359 -9.80 1.42 -16.44
N LEU A 360 -9.60 2.66 -16.87
CA LEU A 360 -10.46 3.76 -16.41
C LEU A 360 -11.93 3.50 -16.73
N ASP A 361 -12.19 2.79 -17.83
CA ASP A 361 -13.53 2.46 -18.29
C ASP A 361 -14.12 1.18 -17.71
N ASN A 362 -13.33 0.42 -16.94
CA ASN A 362 -13.78 -0.85 -16.37
C ASN A 362 -14.52 -0.70 -15.05
N ASN A 363 -14.09 0.28 -14.23
CA ASN A 363 -14.61 0.43 -12.89
C ASN A 363 -14.38 1.86 -12.39
N THR A 364 -15.39 2.47 -11.80
CA THR A 364 -15.31 3.83 -11.24
C THR A 364 -14.17 4.00 -10.25
N ARG A 365 -13.82 2.98 -9.46
CA ARG A 365 -12.66 3.04 -8.54
C ARG A 365 -11.32 3.29 -9.23
N SER A 366 -11.17 2.87 -10.51
CA SER A 366 -9.95 3.10 -11.27
C SER A 366 -9.66 4.58 -11.48
N ILE A 367 -10.72 5.37 -11.66
CA ILE A 367 -10.63 6.84 -11.72
C ILE A 367 -10.09 7.37 -10.39
N GLY A 368 -10.70 6.96 -9.28
CA GLY A 368 -10.30 7.40 -7.95
C GLY A 368 -8.85 7.07 -7.63
N HIS A 369 -8.41 5.84 -7.90
CA HIS A 369 -7.02 5.44 -7.66
C HIS A 369 -6.03 6.21 -8.55
N GLY A 370 -6.37 6.40 -9.82
CA GLY A 370 -5.55 7.22 -10.74
C GLY A 370 -5.42 8.67 -10.26
N LEU A 371 -6.51 9.28 -9.78
CA LEU A 371 -6.50 10.62 -9.22
C LEU A 371 -5.60 10.71 -7.98
N PHE A 372 -5.75 9.79 -7.00
CA PHE A 372 -4.91 9.77 -5.80
C PHE A 372 -3.44 9.65 -6.13
N ALA A 373 -3.07 8.72 -7.01
CA ALA A 373 -1.68 8.50 -7.39
C ALA A 373 -1.05 9.70 -8.08
N MET A 374 -1.77 10.35 -9.01
CA MET A 374 -1.26 11.53 -9.72
C MET A 374 -1.19 12.76 -8.83
N MET A 375 -2.17 12.97 -7.95
CA MET A 375 -2.14 14.06 -6.97
C MET A 375 -0.92 13.93 -6.06
N LYS A 376 -0.72 12.74 -5.45
CA LYS A 376 0.40 12.52 -4.53
C LYS A 376 1.75 12.69 -5.23
N ALA A 377 1.88 12.19 -6.47
CA ALA A 377 3.09 12.37 -7.26
C ALA A 377 3.38 13.84 -7.56
N TYR A 378 2.35 14.62 -7.94
CA TYR A 378 2.51 16.04 -8.19
C TYR A 378 2.85 16.83 -6.93
N GLU A 379 2.14 16.58 -5.82
CA GLU A 379 2.39 17.25 -4.53
C GLU A 379 3.81 17.04 -4.02
N VAL A 380 4.39 15.87 -4.23
CA VAL A 380 5.70 15.51 -3.68
C VAL A 380 6.86 15.75 -4.65
N PHE A 381 6.69 15.44 -5.92
CA PHE A 381 7.76 15.62 -6.92
C PHE A 381 7.72 16.96 -7.63
N GLY A 382 6.54 17.60 -7.75
CA GLY A 382 6.35 18.87 -8.45
C GLY A 382 6.43 18.78 -9.98
N ASP A 383 6.54 17.58 -10.54
CA ASP A 383 6.71 17.42 -11.99
C ASP A 383 5.38 17.65 -12.72
N GLN A 384 5.37 18.55 -13.71
CA GLN A 384 4.17 18.96 -14.46
C GLN A 384 3.44 17.78 -15.13
N LYS A 385 4.16 16.75 -15.56
CA LYS A 385 3.58 15.55 -16.19
C LYS A 385 2.51 14.87 -15.35
N TYR A 386 2.64 14.91 -14.01
CA TYR A 386 1.65 14.33 -13.09
C TYR A 386 0.39 15.21 -13.01
N LEU A 387 0.55 16.53 -12.98
CA LEU A 387 -0.57 17.45 -13.02
C LEU A 387 -1.32 17.38 -14.37
N ASP A 388 -0.60 17.28 -15.48
CA ASP A 388 -1.18 17.11 -16.81
C ASP A 388 -1.99 15.81 -16.88
N ARG A 389 -1.45 14.71 -16.33
CA ARG A 389 -2.15 13.43 -16.26
C ARG A 389 -3.36 13.48 -15.34
N LEU A 390 -3.25 14.14 -14.19
CA LEU A 390 -4.38 14.39 -13.29
C LEU A 390 -5.52 15.12 -14.02
N ASN A 391 -5.21 16.21 -14.71
CA ASN A 391 -6.19 16.97 -15.48
C ASN A 391 -6.80 16.12 -16.61
N TRP A 392 -6.00 15.32 -17.30
CA TRP A 392 -6.49 14.38 -18.31
C TRP A 392 -7.50 13.38 -17.75
N ILE A 393 -7.27 12.82 -16.55
CA ILE A 393 -8.22 11.92 -15.89
C ILE A 393 -9.53 12.65 -15.60
N ILE A 394 -9.45 13.86 -15.04
CA ILE A 394 -10.62 14.69 -14.73
C ILE A 394 -11.42 14.99 -16.01
N ASP A 395 -10.76 15.47 -17.06
CA ASP A 395 -11.41 15.82 -18.33
C ASP A 395 -12.05 14.60 -19.00
N THR A 396 -11.34 13.48 -19.01
CA THR A 396 -11.85 12.22 -19.57
C THR A 396 -13.06 11.74 -18.80
N THR A 397 -13.03 11.80 -17.45
CA THR A 397 -14.15 11.41 -16.60
C THR A 397 -15.36 12.30 -16.82
N HIS A 398 -15.14 13.63 -16.94
CA HIS A 398 -16.22 14.57 -17.22
C HIS A 398 -16.83 14.34 -18.60
N ALA A 399 -16.01 14.06 -19.62
CA ALA A 399 -16.49 13.73 -20.96
C ALA A 399 -17.31 12.41 -21.01
N TRP A 400 -17.05 11.50 -20.08
CA TRP A 400 -17.82 10.25 -19.93
C TRP A 400 -19.08 10.40 -19.11
N GLN A 401 -19.27 11.52 -18.42
CA GLN A 401 -20.50 11.83 -17.74
C GLN A 401 -21.56 12.21 -18.79
N ASP A 402 -22.57 11.38 -18.95
CA ASP A 402 -23.63 11.55 -19.95
C ASP A 402 -24.92 12.00 -19.24
N GLY A 403 -25.39 13.18 -19.56
CA GLY A 403 -26.52 13.80 -18.89
C GLY A 403 -26.21 14.05 -17.41
N ASP A 404 -26.98 13.45 -16.51
CA ASP A 404 -26.87 13.66 -15.07
C ASP A 404 -26.09 12.56 -14.34
N VAL A 405 -25.42 11.69 -15.07
CA VAL A 405 -24.77 10.50 -14.51
C VAL A 405 -23.28 10.51 -14.80
N LEU A 406 -22.45 10.11 -13.85
CA LEU A 406 -21.08 9.76 -14.08
C LEU A 406 -21.05 8.41 -14.78
N ARG A 407 -20.73 8.39 -16.09
CA ARG A 407 -20.65 7.20 -16.92
C ARG A 407 -19.27 7.02 -17.48
N LEU A 408 -18.74 5.83 -17.37
CA LEU A 408 -17.53 5.43 -18.08
C LEU A 408 -17.94 4.90 -19.46
N LYS A 409 -17.47 5.53 -20.53
CA LYS A 409 -17.60 5.02 -21.91
C LYS A 409 -16.28 4.38 -22.29
N ARG A 410 -16.33 3.15 -22.78
CA ARG A 410 -15.14 2.55 -23.38
C ARG A 410 -14.73 3.33 -24.61
N LEU A 411 -13.43 3.59 -24.74
CA LEU A 411 -12.84 4.26 -25.88
C LEU A 411 -13.22 3.63 -27.23
N ASN A 412 -13.70 2.38 -27.22
CA ASN A 412 -14.14 1.63 -28.39
C ASN A 412 -15.68 1.56 -28.54
N SER A 413 -16.42 2.54 -28.08
CA SER A 413 -17.86 2.66 -28.27
C SER A 413 -18.75 1.50 -27.73
N ARG A 414 -18.22 0.55 -27.02
CA ARG A 414 -18.94 -0.65 -26.62
C ARG A 414 -19.54 -0.59 -25.25
N ALA A 415 -19.77 0.44 -24.64
CA ALA A 415 -20.62 0.42 -23.50
C ALA A 415 -20.49 1.63 -22.63
N VAL A 416 -21.43 2.29 -22.75
CA VAL A 416 -22.12 2.92 -21.63
C VAL A 416 -22.10 1.96 -20.45
N TRP A 417 -21.63 2.46 -19.37
CA TRP A 417 -21.89 1.90 -18.08
C TRP A 417 -23.36 1.55 -17.96
N GLN A 418 -23.66 0.29 -18.20
CA GLN A 418 -24.98 -0.28 -17.95
C GLN A 418 -24.84 -1.21 -16.76
N PRO A 419 -25.90 -1.40 -15.97
CA PRO A 419 -25.97 -2.49 -15.02
C PRO A 419 -25.84 -3.79 -15.82
N ARG A 420 -24.59 -4.20 -16.05
CA ARG A 420 -24.24 -5.23 -17.03
C ARG A 420 -24.28 -6.61 -16.49
N TYR A 421 -24.55 -6.73 -15.25
CA TYR A 421 -24.42 -8.03 -14.67
C TYR A 421 -25.79 -8.60 -14.39
N LYS A 422 -26.21 -9.49 -15.27
CA LYS A 422 -27.20 -10.48 -14.93
C LYS A 422 -26.94 -11.19 -13.60
N ASN A 423 -25.73 -10.98 -13.02
CA ASN A 423 -25.23 -11.57 -11.78
C ASN A 423 -24.88 -10.53 -10.71
N GLY A 424 -25.40 -9.31 -10.76
CA GLY A 424 -25.30 -8.37 -9.62
C GLY A 424 -24.01 -7.57 -9.47
N TYR A 425 -23.12 -7.53 -10.44
CA TYR A 425 -21.94 -6.66 -10.42
C TYR A 425 -22.16 -5.41 -11.27
N SER A 426 -22.93 -4.48 -10.78
CA SER A 426 -22.92 -3.11 -11.26
C SER A 426 -21.80 -2.31 -10.57
N ASP A 427 -21.47 -1.09 -11.03
CA ASP A 427 -20.61 -0.17 -10.29
C ASP A 427 -21.33 0.19 -8.99
N GLN A 428 -20.80 -0.38 -7.97
CA GLN A 428 -21.43 -0.34 -6.68
C GLN A 428 -21.16 0.99 -6.00
N ALA A 429 -22.05 1.40 -5.14
CA ALA A 429 -21.95 2.67 -4.43
C ALA A 429 -20.58 2.91 -3.79
N TRP A 430 -19.92 1.87 -3.27
CA TRP A 430 -18.59 1.97 -2.66
C TRP A 430 -17.48 2.37 -3.65
N THR A 431 -17.59 1.99 -4.94
CA THR A 431 -16.62 2.43 -5.97
C THR A 431 -16.76 3.91 -6.27
N TYR A 432 -17.99 4.43 -6.24
CA TYR A 432 -18.24 5.88 -6.29
C TYR A 432 -17.68 6.60 -5.06
N GLY A 433 -17.71 5.96 -3.88
CA GLY A 433 -17.13 6.52 -2.67
C GLY A 433 -15.64 6.86 -2.83
N ILE A 434 -14.87 5.94 -3.42
CA ILE A 434 -13.45 6.17 -3.73
C ILE A 434 -13.29 7.35 -4.69
N THR A 435 -14.07 7.36 -5.78
CA THR A 435 -13.95 8.38 -6.82
C THR A 435 -14.40 9.75 -6.35
N LEU A 436 -15.49 9.85 -5.60
CA LEU A 436 -15.97 11.13 -5.07
C LEU A 436 -14.97 11.75 -4.09
N GLU A 437 -14.34 10.93 -3.24
CA GLU A 437 -13.30 11.45 -2.35
C GLU A 437 -12.07 11.91 -3.15
N ALA A 438 -11.61 11.10 -4.11
CA ALA A 438 -10.49 11.48 -4.96
C ALA A 438 -10.75 12.77 -5.74
N MET A 439 -11.97 12.94 -6.28
CA MET A 439 -12.40 14.17 -6.93
C MET A 439 -12.48 15.36 -5.97
N ALA A 440 -12.91 15.15 -4.72
CA ALA A 440 -12.90 16.19 -3.70
C ALA A 440 -11.48 16.70 -3.43
N GLN A 441 -10.53 15.80 -3.26
CA GLN A 441 -9.12 16.17 -3.07
C GLN A 441 -8.53 16.81 -4.33
N ALA A 442 -8.84 16.30 -5.53
CA ALA A 442 -8.42 16.88 -6.79
C ALA A 442 -9.00 18.30 -7.00
N HIS A 443 -10.25 18.54 -6.60
CA HIS A 443 -10.83 19.88 -6.62
C HIS A 443 -10.12 20.82 -5.63
N LEU A 444 -9.81 20.35 -4.41
CA LEU A 444 -9.06 21.14 -3.44
C LEU A 444 -7.66 21.52 -3.95
N LEU A 445 -7.02 20.66 -4.73
CA LEU A 445 -5.72 20.92 -5.36
C LEU A 445 -5.83 21.84 -6.58
N THR A 446 -6.69 21.49 -7.53
CA THR A 446 -6.77 22.15 -8.86
C THR A 446 -7.67 23.39 -8.89
N LYS A 447 -8.60 23.53 -7.96
CA LYS A 447 -9.62 24.59 -7.88
C LYS A 447 -10.51 24.70 -9.14
N ARG A 448 -10.70 23.63 -9.86
CA ARG A 448 -11.52 23.59 -11.08
C ARG A 448 -12.99 23.75 -10.76
N LYS A 449 -13.60 24.87 -11.17
CA LYS A 449 -14.93 25.33 -10.76
C LYS A 449 -16.08 24.39 -11.16
N GLU A 450 -15.91 23.61 -12.22
CA GLU A 450 -16.93 22.68 -12.73
C GLU A 450 -17.05 21.39 -11.92
N MET A 451 -15.99 20.96 -11.21
CA MET A 451 -15.95 19.67 -10.51
C MET A 451 -17.07 19.45 -9.50
N PRO A 452 -17.46 20.44 -8.64
CA PRO A 452 -18.56 20.27 -7.71
C PRO A 452 -19.88 19.87 -8.39
N GLY A 453 -20.17 20.44 -9.55
CA GLY A 453 -21.36 20.11 -10.33
C GLY A 453 -21.36 18.65 -10.81
N TYR A 454 -20.22 18.16 -11.29
CA TYR A 454 -20.08 16.75 -11.70
C TYR A 454 -20.21 15.80 -10.51
N MET A 455 -19.60 16.12 -9.36
CA MET A 455 -19.69 15.33 -8.14
C MET A 455 -21.12 15.24 -7.63
N LYS A 456 -21.84 16.37 -7.63
CA LYS A 456 -23.25 16.42 -7.21
C LYS A 456 -24.11 15.53 -8.12
N ARG A 457 -23.97 15.61 -9.44
CA ARG A 457 -24.73 14.75 -10.37
C ARG A 457 -24.44 13.26 -10.14
N ALA A 458 -23.20 12.88 -9.84
CA ALA A 458 -22.85 11.50 -9.51
C ALA A 458 -23.54 11.04 -8.21
N ALA A 459 -23.55 11.89 -7.17
CA ALA A 459 -24.23 11.60 -5.91
C ALA A 459 -25.77 11.52 -6.09
N ASP A 460 -26.37 12.43 -6.86
CA ASP A 460 -27.80 12.39 -7.20
C ASP A 460 -28.17 11.10 -7.94
N TRP A 461 -27.33 10.67 -8.89
CA TRP A 461 -27.55 9.41 -9.60
C TRP A 461 -27.53 8.21 -8.66
N LEU A 462 -26.59 8.13 -7.73
CA LEU A 462 -26.53 7.05 -6.75
C LEU A 462 -27.83 6.98 -5.91
N LEU A 463 -28.31 8.12 -5.44
CA LEU A 463 -29.51 8.19 -4.62
C LEU A 463 -30.81 8.00 -5.44
N GLY A 464 -30.77 8.26 -6.74
CA GLY A 464 -31.87 8.03 -7.66
C GLY A 464 -31.90 6.60 -8.23
N ASN A 465 -30.85 5.80 -8.02
CA ASN A 465 -30.77 4.44 -8.56
C ASN A 465 -31.41 3.42 -7.60
N PRO A 466 -32.56 2.84 -7.93
CA PRO A 466 -33.25 1.88 -7.07
C PRO A 466 -32.54 0.52 -6.95
N GLN A 467 -31.48 0.28 -7.73
CA GLN A 467 -30.63 -0.90 -7.59
C GLN A 467 -29.50 -0.71 -6.56
N GLU A 468 -29.15 0.53 -6.26
CA GLU A 468 -28.09 0.88 -5.33
C GLU A 468 -28.62 1.42 -3.99
N TRP A 469 -29.70 2.21 -4.01
CA TRP A 469 -30.21 2.94 -2.87
C TRP A 469 -31.65 2.59 -2.53
N ASP A 470 -31.89 2.25 -1.27
CA ASP A 470 -33.24 2.07 -0.71
C ASP A 470 -33.63 3.32 0.13
N PRO A 471 -34.51 4.19 -0.40
CA PRO A 471 -34.93 5.38 0.33
C PRO A 471 -35.77 5.08 1.57
N ALA A 472 -36.43 3.91 1.64
CA ALA A 472 -37.26 3.53 2.78
C ALA A 472 -36.41 3.18 4.02
N THR A 473 -35.34 2.44 3.81
CA THR A 473 -34.39 2.05 4.87
C THR A 473 -33.19 2.98 4.97
N ARG A 474 -33.02 3.90 4.00
CA ARG A 474 -31.86 4.80 3.85
C ARG A 474 -30.53 4.00 3.85
N ARG A 475 -30.48 2.92 3.07
CA ARG A 475 -29.33 2.03 2.95
C ARG A 475 -28.97 1.74 1.49
N PHE A 476 -27.67 1.52 1.26
CA PHE A 476 -27.21 0.95 0.01
C PHE A 476 -27.39 -0.57 0.02
N PHE A 477 -27.85 -1.15 -1.11
CA PHE A 477 -28.21 -2.57 -1.18
C PHE A 477 -26.99 -3.48 -1.14
N TYR A 478 -25.99 -3.15 -1.95
CA TYR A 478 -24.81 -3.99 -2.07
C TYR A 478 -23.69 -3.52 -1.13
N TYR A 479 -23.01 -4.48 -0.51
CA TYR A 479 -21.90 -4.19 0.42
C TYR A 479 -22.29 -3.11 1.46
N ARG A 480 -23.36 -3.37 2.17
CA ARG A 480 -23.90 -2.47 3.21
C ARG A 480 -22.83 -2.02 4.21
N ASN A 481 -21.84 -2.91 4.45
CA ASN A 481 -20.67 -2.68 5.29
C ASN A 481 -19.61 -1.75 4.67
N LEU A 482 -19.76 -1.33 3.40
CA LEU A 482 -18.82 -0.41 2.73
C LEU A 482 -19.40 1.02 2.57
N ALA A 483 -20.57 1.30 3.14
CA ALA A 483 -21.18 2.64 3.09
C ALA A 483 -20.26 3.74 3.65
N VAL A 484 -19.38 3.39 4.58
CA VAL A 484 -18.38 4.30 5.17
C VAL A 484 -17.43 4.90 4.12
N MET A 485 -17.24 4.23 2.98
CA MET A 485 -16.40 4.74 1.89
C MET A 485 -17.02 5.95 1.16
N LEU A 486 -18.36 6.08 1.18
CA LEU A 486 -19.07 7.21 0.57
C LEU A 486 -19.01 8.49 1.41
N THR A 487 -18.75 8.34 2.71
CA THR A 487 -18.97 9.43 3.67
C THR A 487 -18.15 10.69 3.39
N PRO A 488 -16.83 10.66 3.04
CA PRO A 488 -16.10 11.89 2.78
C PRO A 488 -16.56 12.58 1.49
N GLY A 489 -16.87 11.82 0.43
CA GLY A 489 -17.37 12.36 -0.82
C GLY A 489 -18.73 13.05 -0.66
N PHE A 490 -19.67 12.43 0.06
CA PHE A 490 -20.99 13.01 0.33
C PHE A 490 -20.91 14.26 1.22
N ALA A 491 -20.06 14.23 2.25
CA ALA A 491 -19.82 15.42 3.07
C ALA A 491 -19.28 16.59 2.22
N TYR A 492 -18.36 16.30 1.28
CA TYR A 492 -17.84 17.31 0.37
C TYR A 492 -18.91 17.84 -0.61
N VAL A 493 -19.78 16.97 -1.12
CA VAL A 493 -20.90 17.39 -1.97
C VAL A 493 -21.85 18.31 -1.16
N THR A 494 -22.11 18.01 0.11
CA THR A 494 -22.86 18.92 0.99
C THR A 494 -22.20 20.28 1.09
N GLU A 495 -20.89 20.31 1.40
CA GLU A 495 -20.14 21.56 1.54
C GLU A 495 -20.20 22.43 0.29
N THR A 496 -20.11 21.83 -0.89
CA THR A 496 -20.05 22.57 -2.15
C THR A 496 -21.41 22.91 -2.76
N SER A 497 -22.46 22.18 -2.40
CA SER A 497 -23.82 22.38 -2.94
C SER A 497 -24.81 23.01 -1.96
N GLY A 498 -24.50 22.96 -0.66
CA GLY A 498 -25.45 23.34 0.41
C GLY A 498 -26.57 22.30 0.65
N ASP A 499 -26.61 21.20 -0.09
CA ASP A 499 -27.66 20.19 0.04
C ASP A 499 -27.36 19.22 1.18
N ARG A 500 -28.06 19.36 2.29
CA ARG A 500 -27.85 18.59 3.51
C ARG A 500 -28.25 17.11 3.41
N ARG A 501 -29.00 16.70 2.40
CA ARG A 501 -29.39 15.29 2.22
C ARG A 501 -28.17 14.37 2.22
N TYR A 502 -27.07 14.78 1.58
CA TYR A 502 -25.85 13.98 1.50
C TYR A 502 -25.15 13.90 2.86
N TRP A 503 -25.13 14.98 3.63
CA TRP A 503 -24.61 14.98 4.99
C TRP A 503 -25.36 14.02 5.90
N ASP A 504 -26.69 14.09 5.89
CA ASP A 504 -27.52 13.25 6.74
C ASP A 504 -27.32 11.77 6.43
N ILE A 505 -27.20 11.41 5.13
CA ILE A 505 -26.90 10.04 4.69
C ILE A 505 -25.50 9.63 5.11
N ALA A 506 -24.50 10.49 4.93
CA ALA A 506 -23.11 10.20 5.30
C ALA A 506 -22.97 9.98 6.80
N LEU A 507 -23.51 10.90 7.62
CA LEU A 507 -23.41 10.80 9.08
C LEU A 507 -24.17 9.59 9.64
N GLU A 508 -25.38 9.34 9.12
CA GLU A 508 -26.15 8.15 9.50
C GLU A 508 -25.45 6.86 9.12
N GLY A 509 -24.93 6.77 7.88
CA GLY A 509 -24.15 5.62 7.40
C GLY A 509 -22.89 5.38 8.24
N PHE A 510 -22.17 6.46 8.58
CA PHE A 510 -20.99 6.40 9.43
C PHE A 510 -21.30 5.91 10.85
N ARG A 511 -22.29 6.51 11.51
CA ARG A 511 -22.75 6.12 12.86
C ARG A 511 -23.15 4.65 12.92
N ARG A 512 -23.90 4.20 11.92
CA ARG A 512 -24.37 2.82 11.82
C ARG A 512 -23.20 1.85 11.67
N GLN A 513 -22.28 2.15 10.76
CA GLN A 513 -21.16 1.26 10.50
C GLN A 513 -20.22 1.15 11.71
N VAL A 514 -19.89 2.27 12.35
CA VAL A 514 -19.08 2.29 13.58
C VAL A 514 -19.76 1.53 14.75
N GLY A 515 -21.10 1.50 14.76
CA GLY A 515 -21.88 0.82 15.83
C GLY A 515 -22.19 -0.65 15.59
N GLU A 516 -22.26 -1.09 14.31
CA GLU A 516 -22.79 -2.41 13.95
C GLU A 516 -21.72 -3.37 13.41
N GLN A 517 -20.49 -2.89 13.11
CA GLN A 517 -19.48 -3.74 12.49
C GLN A 517 -18.52 -4.35 13.49
N ASP A 518 -18.34 -5.66 13.36
CA ASP A 518 -17.25 -6.34 14.04
C ASP A 518 -15.90 -5.95 13.42
N PRO A 519 -14.83 -5.96 14.21
CA PRO A 519 -13.48 -5.84 13.69
C PRO A 519 -13.21 -6.96 12.68
N THR A 520 -12.48 -6.64 11.60
CA THR A 520 -12.13 -7.62 10.56
C THR A 520 -10.69 -8.10 10.71
N GLU A 521 -10.46 -9.38 10.46
CA GLU A 521 -9.12 -9.95 10.31
C GLU A 521 -8.61 -9.91 8.85
N HIS A 522 -9.45 -9.44 7.90
CA HIS A 522 -9.09 -9.35 6.50
C HIS A 522 -8.47 -8.00 6.19
N LEU A 523 -7.23 -7.98 5.72
CA LEU A 523 -6.48 -6.78 5.35
C LEU A 523 -7.20 -5.95 4.30
N LYS A 524 -7.76 -6.59 3.27
CA LYS A 524 -8.57 -5.93 2.24
C LYS A 524 -9.75 -5.15 2.82
N LEU A 525 -10.53 -5.79 3.70
CA LEU A 525 -11.68 -5.13 4.34
C LEU A 525 -11.23 -4.02 5.28
N PHE A 526 -10.12 -4.23 6.01
CA PHE A 526 -9.51 -3.18 6.81
C PHE A 526 -9.24 -1.92 5.98
N ALA A 527 -8.53 -2.07 4.88
CA ALA A 527 -8.21 -0.94 4.02
C ALA A 527 -9.47 -0.32 3.37
N GLN A 528 -10.46 -1.13 2.99
CA GLN A 528 -11.76 -0.64 2.49
C GLN A 528 -12.52 0.17 3.54
N TYR A 529 -12.53 -0.27 4.79
CA TYR A 529 -13.24 0.47 5.84
C TYR A 529 -12.55 1.78 6.20
N PHE A 530 -11.22 1.78 6.28
CA PHE A 530 -10.50 2.85 6.98
C PHE A 530 -9.70 3.80 6.09
N ARG A 531 -9.37 3.44 4.85
CA ARG A 531 -8.58 4.34 3.99
C ARG A 531 -9.26 5.67 3.75
N ASN A 532 -10.50 5.65 3.28
CA ASN A 532 -11.25 6.86 2.95
C ASN A 532 -11.94 7.46 4.17
N SER A 533 -12.51 6.63 5.03
CA SER A 533 -13.35 7.09 6.15
C SER A 533 -12.61 7.92 7.19
N GLN A 534 -11.28 7.76 7.34
CA GLN A 534 -10.49 8.63 8.22
C GLN A 534 -10.60 10.11 7.83
N ARG A 535 -10.77 10.41 6.55
CA ARG A 535 -10.94 11.78 6.07
C ARG A 535 -12.35 12.34 6.32
N PHE A 536 -13.34 11.49 6.52
CA PHE A 536 -14.66 11.92 6.96
C PHE A 536 -14.62 12.57 8.34
N LEU A 537 -13.71 12.15 9.21
CA LEU A 537 -13.57 12.71 10.55
C LEU A 537 -13.25 14.20 10.55
N TRP A 538 -12.64 14.73 9.48
CA TRP A 538 -12.43 16.16 9.34
C TRP A 538 -13.76 16.93 9.37
N TYR A 539 -14.83 16.39 8.79
CA TYR A 539 -16.15 17.04 8.77
C TYR A 539 -16.86 17.02 10.13
N LEU A 540 -16.37 16.21 11.07
CA LEU A 540 -16.83 16.17 12.47
C LEU A 540 -16.00 17.08 13.37
N SER A 541 -14.92 17.68 12.85
CA SER A 541 -14.00 18.53 13.60
C SER A 541 -14.52 19.97 13.78
N GLU A 542 -13.89 20.70 14.68
CA GLU A 542 -14.12 22.14 14.86
C GLU A 542 -13.71 22.94 13.62
N ASP A 543 -12.70 22.48 12.87
CA ASP A 543 -12.23 23.14 11.65
C ASP A 543 -13.30 23.15 10.52
N ALA A 544 -14.20 22.15 10.51
CA ALA A 544 -15.26 22.02 9.52
C ALA A 544 -16.60 22.64 9.96
N ARG A 545 -16.70 23.14 11.18
CA ARG A 545 -17.96 23.62 11.76
C ARG A 545 -18.65 24.70 10.93
N ALA A 546 -17.89 25.66 10.42
CA ALA A 546 -18.44 26.77 9.63
C ALA A 546 -19.05 26.32 8.29
N PRO A 547 -18.38 25.47 7.47
CA PRO A 547 -18.93 24.94 6.23
C PRO A 547 -20.17 24.06 6.40
N MET A 548 -20.30 23.39 7.54
CA MET A 548 -21.38 22.42 7.81
C MET A 548 -22.52 23.00 8.65
N ALA A 549 -22.40 24.24 9.13
CA ALA A 549 -23.44 24.91 9.88
C ALA A 549 -24.71 25.11 9.02
N GLU A 550 -25.89 25.10 9.64
CA GLU A 550 -27.11 25.47 8.96
C GLU A 550 -26.96 26.87 8.39
N PRO A 551 -27.39 27.11 7.13
CA PRO A 551 -27.52 28.48 6.68
C PRO A 551 -28.43 29.21 7.67
N SER A 552 -27.89 30.26 8.31
CA SER A 552 -28.67 31.07 9.24
C SER A 552 -29.98 31.42 8.53
N ALA A 553 -31.10 31.06 9.12
CA ALA A 553 -32.40 31.46 8.62
C ALA A 553 -32.36 33.00 8.50
N THR A 554 -32.02 33.47 7.32
CA THR A 554 -32.16 34.88 6.98
C THR A 554 -33.63 35.19 7.07
N ARG A 555 -33.94 36.03 8.03
CA ARG A 555 -35.25 36.62 8.28
C ARG A 555 -35.81 37.30 7.03
#